data_1e9cb3e418ef0b32e35fde6b617f509c
#
_entry.id   1e9cb3e418ef0b32e35fde6b617f509c
#
_cell.length_a   1.000
_cell.length_b   1.000
_cell.length_c   1.000
_cell.angle_alpha   90.00
_cell.angle_beta   90.00
_cell.angle_gamma   90.00
#
_symmetry.space_group_name_H-M   'P 1'
#
loop_
_entity.id
_entity.type
_entity.pdbx_description
1 polymer ?
#
loop_
_entity_poly.entity_id
_entity_poly.type
_entity_poly.pdbx_seq_one_letter_code
_entity_poly.pdbx_strand_id
1 'polypeptide(L)'
;MVTGAEHEANVAALKAHYCQWLDAQDWDRWSALFTEDATMQVGPNPESAVHGRPAIRRLLTTQLRGAKTLHQVREPEIQDEGPGQVRVIWRMTDRVATPLYLLEGAGFYEDRYVHTDDGWKIAGVRLHRNKVDLQPKSFLMRAILWMHHNGWLKRLSASADRTLGEALYVGIAEGERP
;
A
#
# COMPACT_ATOMS: atom_id res chain seq x y z
N MET A 1 9.10 27.39 -17.11
CA MET A 1 9.12 25.92 -17.34
C MET A 1 9.76 25.32 -16.10
N VAL A 2 9.03 24.50 -15.36
CA VAL A 2 9.56 23.78 -14.18
C VAL A 2 10.52 22.71 -14.72
N THR A 3 11.70 22.59 -14.15
CA THR A 3 12.72 21.65 -14.61
C THR A 3 12.42 20.23 -14.12
N GLY A 4 12.92 19.19 -14.79
CA GLY A 4 12.74 17.79 -14.34
C GLY A 4 13.18 17.56 -12.90
N ALA A 5 14.30 18.17 -12.47
CA ALA A 5 14.79 18.07 -11.10
C ALA A 5 13.85 18.68 -10.05
N GLU A 6 13.07 19.71 -10.42
CA GLU A 6 12.11 20.36 -9.55
C GLU A 6 10.83 19.49 -9.38
N HIS A 7 10.42 18.78 -10.45
CA HIS A 7 9.37 17.77 -10.39
C HIS A 7 9.77 16.61 -9.46
N GLU A 8 11.01 16.12 -9.59
CA GLU A 8 11.55 15.05 -8.74
C GLU A 8 11.51 15.41 -7.26
N ALA A 9 11.96 16.61 -6.90
CA ALA A 9 11.98 17.09 -5.52
C ALA A 9 10.56 17.20 -4.93
N ASN A 10 9.61 17.73 -5.71
CA ASN A 10 8.22 17.87 -5.27
C ASN A 10 7.54 16.51 -5.04
N VAL A 11 7.73 15.56 -5.97
CA VAL A 11 7.16 14.21 -5.88
C VAL A 11 7.79 13.42 -4.73
N ALA A 12 9.10 13.57 -4.51
CA ALA A 12 9.80 12.96 -3.37
C ALA A 12 9.27 13.49 -2.03
N ALA A 13 9.07 14.81 -1.91
CA ALA A 13 8.47 15.42 -0.72
C ALA A 13 7.04 14.92 -0.48
N LEU A 14 6.24 14.81 -1.55
CA LEU A 14 4.87 14.30 -1.46
C LEU A 14 4.84 12.85 -0.96
N LYS A 15 5.74 11.99 -1.46
CA LYS A 15 5.86 10.60 -1.00
C LYS A 15 6.36 10.49 0.43
N ALA A 16 7.28 11.34 0.84
CA ALA A 16 7.72 11.41 2.24
C ALA A 16 6.56 11.77 3.18
N HIS A 17 5.75 12.78 2.83
CA HIS A 17 4.54 13.14 3.56
C HIS A 17 3.51 11.99 3.57
N TYR A 18 3.36 11.28 2.45
CA TYR A 18 2.49 10.10 2.39
C TYR A 18 2.86 9.08 3.47
N CYS A 19 4.13 8.67 3.56
CA CYS A 19 4.60 7.72 4.56
C CYS A 19 4.44 8.29 5.98
N GLN A 20 4.88 9.52 6.20
CA GLN A 20 4.85 10.18 7.51
C GLN A 20 3.42 10.28 8.07
N TRP A 21 2.47 10.77 7.28
CA TRP A 21 1.10 10.98 7.75
C TRP A 21 0.30 9.67 7.83
N LEU A 22 0.63 8.69 6.98
CA LEU A 22 0.10 7.33 7.10
C LEU A 22 0.51 6.69 8.43
N ASP A 23 1.80 6.76 8.78
CA ASP A 23 2.34 6.19 10.01
C ASP A 23 1.85 6.95 11.27
N ALA A 24 1.66 8.24 11.15
CA ALA A 24 1.04 9.07 12.19
C ALA A 24 -0.48 8.90 12.28
N GLN A 25 -1.11 8.21 11.31
CA GLN A 25 -2.56 8.12 11.14
C GLN A 25 -3.26 9.49 11.06
N ASP A 26 -2.57 10.51 10.53
CA ASP A 26 -3.13 11.82 10.24
C ASP A 26 -3.93 11.75 8.93
N TRP A 27 -5.12 11.18 9.03
CA TRP A 27 -5.95 10.84 7.87
C TRP A 27 -6.41 12.07 7.09
N ASP A 28 -6.53 13.23 7.72
CA ASP A 28 -6.94 14.46 7.05
C ASP A 28 -5.82 14.96 6.12
N ARG A 29 -4.60 15.11 6.65
CA ARG A 29 -3.44 15.50 5.85
C ARG A 29 -3.11 14.44 4.82
N TRP A 30 -3.13 13.15 5.21
CA TRP A 30 -2.81 12.05 4.31
C TRP A 30 -3.76 12.01 3.12
N SER A 31 -5.07 12.07 3.35
CA SER A 31 -6.05 12.02 2.25
C SER A 31 -6.00 13.25 1.34
N ALA A 32 -5.59 14.41 1.84
CA ALA A 32 -5.43 15.62 1.04
C ALA A 32 -4.30 15.56 -0.01
N LEU A 33 -3.41 14.56 0.09
CA LEU A 33 -2.37 14.31 -0.91
C LEU A 33 -2.92 13.78 -2.22
N PHE A 34 -4.13 13.22 -2.23
CA PHE A 34 -4.72 12.55 -3.37
C PHE A 34 -5.62 13.48 -4.19
N THR A 35 -5.75 13.18 -5.48
CA THR A 35 -6.84 13.73 -6.29
C THR A 35 -8.18 13.16 -5.83
N GLU A 36 -9.29 13.83 -6.19
CA GLU A 36 -10.64 13.36 -5.82
C GLU A 36 -10.97 11.99 -6.41
N ASP A 37 -10.50 11.72 -7.62
CA ASP A 37 -10.72 10.51 -8.41
C ASP A 37 -9.58 9.48 -8.31
N ALA A 38 -8.64 9.69 -7.39
CA ALA A 38 -7.48 8.82 -7.22
C ALA A 38 -7.85 7.34 -7.10
N THR A 39 -6.92 6.48 -7.50
CA THR A 39 -7.07 5.02 -7.39
C THR A 39 -6.04 4.43 -6.44
N MET A 40 -6.42 3.40 -5.69
CA MET A 40 -5.50 2.65 -4.85
C MET A 40 -5.73 1.16 -4.98
N GLN A 41 -4.66 0.42 -5.26
CA GLN A 41 -4.66 -1.03 -5.26
C GLN A 41 -3.64 -1.54 -4.25
N VAL A 42 -4.13 -2.32 -3.29
CA VAL A 42 -3.29 -3.02 -2.30
C VAL A 42 -3.47 -4.51 -2.52
N GLY A 43 -2.42 -5.16 -2.99
CA GLY A 43 -2.47 -6.58 -3.34
C GLY A 43 -2.56 -6.86 -4.84
N PRO A 44 -2.47 -8.14 -5.24
CA PRO A 44 -2.26 -8.54 -6.62
C PRO A 44 -3.52 -8.50 -7.49
N ASN A 45 -4.70 -8.58 -6.86
CA ASN A 45 -5.96 -8.63 -7.61
C ASN A 45 -6.34 -7.23 -8.12
N PRO A 46 -6.39 -6.99 -9.45
CA PRO A 46 -6.81 -5.70 -10.01
C PRO A 46 -8.23 -5.29 -9.59
N GLU A 47 -9.12 -6.26 -9.36
CA GLU A 47 -10.50 -6.00 -8.93
C GLU A 47 -10.60 -5.47 -7.50
N SER A 48 -9.50 -5.57 -6.72
CA SER A 48 -9.42 -4.98 -5.37
C SER A 48 -9.09 -3.48 -5.38
N ALA A 49 -8.92 -2.88 -6.56
CA ALA A 49 -8.66 -1.45 -6.67
C ALA A 49 -9.85 -0.63 -6.13
N VAL A 50 -9.53 0.35 -5.32
CA VAL A 50 -10.49 1.28 -4.73
C VAL A 50 -10.39 2.62 -5.45
N HIS A 51 -11.52 3.22 -5.76
CA HIS A 51 -11.62 4.46 -6.53
C HIS A 51 -12.19 5.58 -5.68
N GLY A 52 -11.58 6.75 -5.81
CA GLY A 52 -11.97 7.98 -5.14
C GLY A 52 -11.36 8.14 -3.74
N ARG A 53 -10.90 9.36 -3.47
CA ARG A 53 -10.24 9.76 -2.22
C ARG A 53 -11.01 9.35 -0.95
N PRO A 54 -12.34 9.51 -0.85
CA PRO A 54 -13.09 9.12 0.35
C PRO A 54 -13.08 7.61 0.59
N ALA A 55 -13.13 6.80 -0.49
CA ALA A 55 -13.11 5.34 -0.39
C ALA A 55 -11.71 4.83 -0.02
N ILE A 56 -10.65 5.41 -0.58
CA ILE A 56 -9.26 5.14 -0.24
C ILE A 56 -9.01 5.43 1.25
N ARG A 57 -9.43 6.60 1.73
CA ARG A 57 -9.33 6.97 3.14
C ARG A 57 -10.02 5.94 4.05
N ARG A 58 -11.25 5.55 3.72
CA ARG A 58 -12.03 4.57 4.48
C ARG A 58 -11.33 3.22 4.55
N LEU A 59 -10.80 2.76 3.41
CA LEU A 59 -10.04 1.51 3.32
C LEU A 59 -8.90 1.50 4.34
N LEU A 60 -7.98 2.48 4.24
CA LEU A 60 -6.76 2.50 5.07
C LEU A 60 -7.07 2.77 6.54
N THR A 61 -8.02 3.67 6.85
CA THR A 61 -8.47 3.91 8.22
C THR A 61 -9.01 2.62 8.87
N THR A 62 -9.70 1.78 8.09
CA THR A 62 -10.24 0.51 8.59
C THR A 62 -9.15 -0.54 8.76
N GLN A 63 -8.29 -0.70 7.75
CA GLN A 63 -7.22 -1.72 7.76
C GLN A 63 -6.16 -1.47 8.83
N LEU A 64 -5.82 -0.21 9.07
CA LEU A 64 -4.75 0.18 9.99
C LEU A 64 -5.26 0.62 11.38
N ARG A 65 -6.53 0.40 11.66
CA ARG A 65 -7.12 0.75 12.97
C ARG A 65 -6.37 0.07 14.11
N GLY A 66 -5.77 0.88 15.01
CA GLY A 66 -5.04 0.39 16.16
C GLY A 66 -3.70 -0.29 15.83
N ALA A 67 -3.27 -0.27 14.59
CA ALA A 67 -1.94 -0.71 14.20
C ALA A 67 -0.90 0.40 14.45
N LYS A 68 0.33 -0.01 14.72
CA LYS A 68 1.52 0.86 14.61
C LYS A 68 2.23 0.48 13.32
N THR A 69 2.45 1.47 12.47
CA THR A 69 3.06 1.24 11.15
C THR A 69 4.35 2.01 10.99
N LEU A 70 5.20 1.50 10.11
CA LEU A 70 6.39 2.18 9.63
C LEU A 70 6.55 1.86 8.15
N HIS A 71 6.44 2.88 7.30
CA HIS A 71 6.64 2.78 5.87
C HIS A 71 7.91 3.52 5.47
N GLN A 72 8.76 2.86 4.72
CA GLN A 72 9.99 3.43 4.19
C GLN A 72 10.04 3.24 2.69
N VAL A 73 10.42 4.29 1.97
CA VAL A 73 10.60 4.27 0.52
C VAL A 73 11.98 4.78 0.16
N ARG A 74 12.55 4.28 -0.94
CA ARG A 74 13.88 4.64 -1.43
C ARG A 74 13.99 4.37 -2.92
N GLU A 75 15.07 4.86 -3.51
CA GLU A 75 15.47 4.58 -4.89
C GLU A 75 14.34 4.84 -5.90
N PRO A 76 13.88 6.10 -6.05
CA PRO A 76 12.82 6.41 -7.00
C PRO A 76 13.29 6.21 -8.44
N GLU A 77 12.50 5.50 -9.24
CA GLU A 77 12.65 5.43 -10.69
C GLU A 77 11.51 6.26 -11.29
N ILE A 78 11.86 7.45 -11.81
CA ILE A 78 10.88 8.43 -12.30
C ILE A 78 10.75 8.31 -13.81
N GLN A 79 9.50 8.24 -14.28
CA GLN A 79 9.15 8.20 -15.70
C GLN A 79 8.18 9.35 -16.00
N ASP A 80 8.56 10.19 -16.95
CA ASP A 80 7.69 11.25 -17.46
C ASP A 80 6.59 10.62 -18.33
N GLU A 81 5.32 10.91 -18.00
CA GLU A 81 4.15 10.44 -18.76
C GLU A 81 3.50 11.57 -19.58
N GLY A 82 4.13 12.74 -19.60
CA GLY A 82 3.67 13.92 -20.35
C GLY A 82 3.48 15.14 -19.45
N PRO A 83 2.97 16.24 -20.00
CA PRO A 83 2.87 17.51 -19.28
C PRO A 83 2.15 17.38 -17.93
N GLY A 84 2.88 17.59 -16.84
CA GLY A 84 2.33 17.54 -15.49
C GLY A 84 1.92 16.15 -15.00
N GLN A 85 2.45 15.08 -15.59
CA GLN A 85 2.17 13.71 -15.17
C GLN A 85 3.47 12.91 -15.08
N VAL A 86 3.69 12.24 -13.95
CA VAL A 86 4.83 11.35 -13.76
C VAL A 86 4.41 10.07 -13.09
N ARG A 87 5.03 8.97 -13.49
CA ARG A 87 4.96 7.68 -12.83
C ARG A 87 6.27 7.44 -12.08
N VAL A 88 6.17 6.93 -10.86
CA VAL A 88 7.34 6.66 -10.04
C VAL A 88 7.24 5.27 -9.44
N ILE A 89 8.31 4.51 -9.56
CA ILE A 89 8.48 3.24 -8.86
C ILE A 89 9.38 3.50 -7.64
N TRP A 90 8.87 3.19 -6.44
CA TRP A 90 9.59 3.32 -5.18
C TRP A 90 9.88 1.95 -4.62
N ARG A 91 11.11 1.61 -4.34
CA ARG A 91 11.39 0.46 -3.48
C ARG A 91 10.87 0.75 -2.08
N MET A 92 10.21 -0.23 -1.46
CA MET A 92 9.57 -0.04 -0.17
C MET A 92 9.87 -1.18 0.80
N THR A 93 9.86 -0.82 2.08
CA THR A 93 9.68 -1.76 3.19
C THR A 93 8.60 -1.22 4.10
N ASP A 94 7.79 -2.11 4.66
CA ASP A 94 6.77 -1.74 5.63
C ASP A 94 6.78 -2.69 6.84
N ARG A 95 6.31 -2.15 7.95
CA ARG A 95 6.09 -2.88 9.18
C ARG A 95 4.74 -2.49 9.75
N VAL A 96 3.88 -3.48 9.99
CA VAL A 96 2.55 -3.29 10.58
C VAL A 96 2.46 -4.13 11.85
N ALA A 97 2.42 -3.46 13.00
CA ALA A 97 2.34 -4.10 14.29
C ALA A 97 0.96 -3.91 14.91
N THR A 98 0.27 -5.01 15.17
CA THR A 98 -1.01 -5.07 15.87
C THR A 98 -0.87 -5.89 17.17
N PRO A 99 -1.88 -5.92 18.05
CA PRO A 99 -1.91 -6.87 19.16
C PRO A 99 -1.88 -8.35 18.72
N LEU A 100 -2.37 -8.64 17.52
CA LEU A 100 -2.53 -10.02 17.02
C LEU A 100 -1.33 -10.53 16.24
N TYR A 101 -0.65 -9.66 15.48
CA TYR A 101 0.46 -10.03 14.60
C TYR A 101 1.44 -8.89 14.40
N LEU A 102 2.63 -9.25 13.92
CA LEU A 102 3.59 -8.36 13.29
C LEU A 102 3.72 -8.79 11.83
N LEU A 103 3.55 -7.85 10.91
CA LEU A 103 3.81 -8.04 9.49
C LEU A 103 5.00 -7.16 9.11
N GLU A 104 5.98 -7.76 8.42
CA GLU A 104 7.08 -7.04 7.79
C GLU A 104 7.08 -7.36 6.30
N GLY A 105 7.02 -6.32 5.47
CA GLY A 105 6.92 -6.43 4.03
C GLY A 105 8.06 -5.75 3.31
N ALA A 106 8.34 -6.22 2.09
CA ALA A 106 9.21 -5.55 1.14
C ALA A 106 8.67 -5.69 -0.27
N GLY A 107 8.90 -4.67 -1.11
CA GLY A 107 8.41 -4.65 -2.47
C GLY A 107 8.59 -3.27 -3.10
N PHE A 108 7.60 -2.83 -3.83
CA PHE A 108 7.61 -1.51 -4.44
C PHE A 108 6.21 -0.91 -4.53
N TYR A 109 6.16 0.41 -4.52
CA TYR A 109 5.00 1.19 -4.96
C TYR A 109 5.19 1.58 -6.42
N GLU A 110 4.12 1.51 -7.18
CA GLU A 110 3.96 2.15 -8.47
C GLU A 110 2.94 3.27 -8.30
N ASP A 111 3.44 4.49 -8.27
CA ASP A 111 2.62 5.69 -8.03
C ASP A 111 2.49 6.51 -9.29
N ARG A 112 1.31 7.11 -9.49
CA ARG A 112 1.08 8.15 -10.49
C ARG A 112 0.80 9.46 -9.81
N TYR A 113 1.49 10.50 -10.28
CA TYR A 113 1.35 11.86 -9.78
C TYR A 113 0.91 12.78 -10.91
N VAL A 114 0.08 13.75 -10.57
CA VAL A 114 -0.38 14.78 -11.51
C VAL A 114 -0.20 16.16 -10.90
N HIS A 115 0.18 17.12 -11.73
CA HIS A 115 0.23 18.51 -11.35
C HIS A 115 -1.16 19.13 -11.54
N THR A 116 -1.71 19.70 -10.47
CA THR A 116 -3.00 20.41 -10.44
C THR A 116 -2.76 21.89 -10.14
N ASP A 117 -3.82 22.67 -10.13
CA ASP A 117 -3.76 24.09 -9.72
C ASP A 117 -3.29 24.25 -8.27
N ASP A 118 -3.53 23.22 -7.42
CA ASP A 118 -3.08 23.16 -6.02
C ASP A 118 -1.69 22.51 -5.85
N GLY A 119 -0.95 22.28 -6.93
CA GLY A 119 0.33 21.60 -6.93
C GLY A 119 0.23 20.10 -7.24
N TRP A 120 1.30 19.38 -6.94
CA TRP A 120 1.37 17.92 -7.20
C TRP A 120 0.45 17.13 -6.28
N LYS A 121 -0.29 16.17 -6.86
CA LYS A 121 -1.19 15.23 -6.16
C LYS A 121 -0.94 13.81 -6.60
N ILE A 122 -1.31 12.86 -5.75
CA ILE A 122 -1.29 11.43 -6.04
C ILE A 122 -2.58 11.07 -6.77
N ALA A 123 -2.47 10.64 -8.03
CA ALA A 123 -3.60 10.15 -8.83
C ALA A 123 -3.77 8.63 -8.75
N GLY A 124 -2.71 7.91 -8.38
CA GLY A 124 -2.79 6.46 -8.23
C GLY A 124 -1.68 5.89 -7.39
N VAL A 125 -1.98 4.85 -6.65
CA VAL A 125 -1.02 4.05 -5.88
C VAL A 125 -1.30 2.58 -6.12
N ARG A 126 -0.27 1.82 -6.51
CA ARG A 126 -0.33 0.37 -6.57
C ARG A 126 0.80 -0.18 -5.70
N LEU A 127 0.44 -0.99 -4.73
CA LEU A 127 1.39 -1.64 -3.84
C LEU A 127 1.67 -3.07 -4.31
N HIS A 128 2.93 -3.36 -4.59
CA HIS A 128 3.42 -4.70 -4.90
C HIS A 128 4.35 -5.17 -3.77
N ARG A 129 3.97 -6.23 -3.07
CA ARG A 129 4.83 -6.88 -2.08
C ARG A 129 5.44 -8.13 -2.68
N ASN A 130 6.78 -8.21 -2.68
CA ASN A 130 7.54 -9.37 -3.14
C ASN A 130 7.87 -10.32 -1.98
N LYS A 131 7.88 -9.78 -0.76
CA LYS A 131 8.18 -10.53 0.46
C LYS A 131 7.27 -10.05 1.57
N VAL A 132 6.74 -11.00 2.34
CA VAL A 132 6.09 -10.72 3.63
C VAL A 132 6.49 -11.78 4.64
N ASP A 133 6.83 -11.31 5.82
CA ASP A 133 6.94 -12.12 7.02
C ASP A 133 5.78 -11.75 7.95
N LEU A 134 4.96 -12.74 8.29
CA LEU A 134 3.84 -12.57 9.21
C LEU A 134 4.09 -13.40 10.48
N GLN A 135 4.31 -12.70 11.58
CA GLN A 135 4.59 -13.28 12.89
C GLN A 135 3.34 -13.17 13.79
N PRO A 136 2.60 -14.27 14.02
CA PRO A 136 1.44 -14.25 14.90
C PRO A 136 1.86 -14.09 16.37
N LYS A 137 1.28 -13.09 17.04
CA LYS A 137 1.55 -12.79 18.46
C LYS A 137 0.56 -13.45 19.41
N SER A 138 -0.58 -13.95 18.92
CA SER A 138 -1.61 -14.56 19.75
C SER A 138 -1.89 -15.99 19.34
N PHE A 139 -2.36 -16.81 20.30
CA PHE A 139 -2.83 -18.16 20.02
C PHE A 139 -3.96 -18.18 19.00
N LEU A 140 -4.89 -17.21 19.09
CA LEU A 140 -6.00 -17.06 18.16
C LEU A 140 -5.48 -16.88 16.71
N MET A 141 -4.53 -15.99 16.51
CA MET A 141 -3.96 -15.74 15.17
C MET A 141 -3.22 -16.96 14.64
N ARG A 142 -2.49 -17.68 15.50
CA ARG A 142 -1.86 -18.98 15.13
C ARG A 142 -2.88 -20.01 14.69
N ALA A 143 -4.01 -20.12 15.41
CA ALA A 143 -5.08 -21.05 15.07
C ALA A 143 -5.74 -20.65 13.73
N ILE A 144 -5.99 -19.38 13.47
CA ILE A 144 -6.56 -18.88 12.22
C ILE A 144 -5.63 -19.18 11.05
N LEU A 145 -4.34 -18.88 11.18
CA LEU A 145 -3.34 -19.18 10.14
C LEU A 145 -3.20 -20.69 9.88
N TRP A 146 -3.25 -21.49 10.93
CA TRP A 146 -3.24 -22.94 10.81
C TRP A 146 -4.49 -23.45 10.07
N MET A 147 -5.68 -22.93 10.40
CA MET A 147 -6.93 -23.27 9.72
C MET A 147 -6.91 -22.85 8.24
N HIS A 148 -6.36 -21.68 7.92
CA HIS A 148 -6.19 -21.22 6.55
C HIS A 148 -5.25 -22.15 5.77
N HIS A 149 -4.06 -22.41 6.31
CA HIS A 149 -3.05 -23.27 5.68
C HIS A 149 -3.57 -24.71 5.42
N ASN A 150 -4.38 -25.25 6.32
CA ASN A 150 -4.95 -26.58 6.19
C ASN A 150 -6.32 -26.61 5.47
N GLY A 151 -6.77 -25.49 4.90
CA GLY A 151 -8.03 -25.38 4.16
C GLY A 151 -9.29 -25.50 5.03
N TRP A 152 -9.17 -25.50 6.36
CA TRP A 152 -10.31 -25.54 7.27
C TRP A 152 -11.10 -24.23 7.26
N LEU A 153 -10.39 -23.10 7.15
CA LEU A 153 -11.04 -21.80 7.10
C LEU A 153 -11.96 -21.67 5.89
N LYS A 154 -11.52 -22.17 4.72
CA LYS A 154 -12.33 -22.23 3.50
C LYS A 154 -13.58 -23.06 3.66
N ARG A 155 -13.51 -24.16 4.42
CA ARG A 155 -14.66 -25.02 4.71
C ARG A 155 -15.67 -24.36 5.65
N LEU A 156 -15.19 -23.51 6.60
CA LEU A 156 -16.04 -22.80 7.56
C LEU A 156 -16.62 -21.50 6.95
N SER A 157 -15.82 -20.77 6.21
CA SER A 157 -16.21 -19.52 5.57
C SER A 157 -15.29 -19.19 4.39
N ALA A 158 -15.80 -19.37 3.18
CA ALA A 158 -15.06 -19.06 1.96
C ALA A 158 -14.71 -17.56 1.85
N SER A 159 -15.56 -16.68 2.39
CA SER A 159 -15.29 -15.24 2.41
C SER A 159 -14.16 -14.87 3.38
N ALA A 160 -14.16 -15.45 4.59
CA ALA A 160 -13.10 -15.20 5.57
C ALA A 160 -11.75 -15.74 5.10
N ASP A 161 -11.73 -16.93 4.47
CA ASP A 161 -10.53 -17.51 3.88
C ASP A 161 -9.97 -16.65 2.75
N ARG A 162 -10.83 -16.14 1.88
CA ARG A 162 -10.45 -15.22 0.80
C ARG A 162 -9.90 -13.92 1.35
N THR A 163 -10.59 -13.29 2.30
CA THR A 163 -10.16 -12.02 2.91
C THR A 163 -8.82 -12.19 3.62
N LEU A 164 -8.63 -13.31 4.33
CA LEU A 164 -7.35 -13.62 4.96
C LEU A 164 -6.28 -13.89 3.90
N GLY A 165 -6.60 -14.67 2.86
CA GLY A 165 -5.72 -14.91 1.73
C GLY A 165 -5.30 -13.61 1.04
N GLU A 166 -6.20 -12.68 0.78
CA GLU A 166 -5.91 -11.37 0.20
C GLU A 166 -5.05 -10.50 1.13
N ALA A 167 -5.30 -10.56 2.44
CA ALA A 167 -4.51 -9.83 3.43
C ALA A 167 -3.11 -10.42 3.63
N LEU A 168 -2.98 -11.74 3.48
CA LEU A 168 -1.73 -12.48 3.57
C LEU A 168 -1.05 -12.63 2.21
N TYR A 169 -1.83 -12.53 1.12
CA TYR A 169 -1.34 -12.68 -0.23
C TYR A 169 -0.44 -11.51 -0.57
N VAL A 170 0.73 -11.77 -0.27
CA VAL A 170 1.87 -11.22 -0.95
C VAL A 170 2.04 -12.06 -2.18
N GLY A 171 1.94 -11.42 -3.32
CA GLY A 171 2.19 -12.10 -4.56
C GLY A 171 3.54 -12.80 -4.51
N ILE A 172 3.52 -14.07 -4.19
CA ILE A 172 4.57 -14.97 -4.66
C ILE A 172 4.32 -14.99 -6.16
N ALA A 173 5.04 -14.14 -6.88
CA ALA A 173 5.15 -14.26 -8.31
C ALA A 173 5.65 -15.69 -8.57
N GLU A 174 4.77 -16.53 -9.09
CA GLU A 174 5.20 -17.76 -9.71
C GLU A 174 6.11 -17.36 -10.87
N GLY A 175 7.38 -17.66 -10.74
CA GLY A 175 8.32 -17.52 -11.84
C GLY A 175 9.48 -16.59 -11.56
N GLU A 176 10.41 -17.09 -10.78
CA GLU A 176 11.84 -17.07 -11.10
C GLU A 176 12.52 -17.96 -10.07
N ARG A 177 12.61 -19.23 -10.43
CA ARG A 177 13.63 -20.10 -9.82
C ARG A 177 14.93 -19.83 -10.55
N PRO A 178 16.05 -19.74 -9.81
CA PRO A 178 17.38 -19.58 -10.38
C PRO A 178 17.75 -20.73 -11.30
#